data_4759b640ab400b720968d2e37d94fe73
#
_entry.id   4759b640ab400b720968d2e37d94fe73
#
_cell.length_a   1.000
_cell.length_b   1.000
_cell.length_c   1.000
_cell.angle_alpha   90.00
_cell.angle_beta   90.00
_cell.angle_gamma   90.00
#
_symmetry.space_group_name_H-M   'P 1'
#
loop_
_entity.id
_entity.type
_entity.pdbx_description
1 polymer ?
#
loop_
_entity_poly.entity_id
_entity_poly.type
_entity_poly.pdbx_seq_one_letter_code
_entity_poly.pdbx_strand_id
1 'polypeptide(L)'
;MKLERFLESNVVLAVLAASAFATGCGGGGSASSTLPAPSGPLSVSLSTGTVVVPQDGTPGTVGITVSGINPASPISVTASNLPSGVTSQFIPMAGGSGGTLSLTAASTTPSGTYSANVVVTDGTRTASQPFVPVIAIAASAASAVDTTLGVGGKLEEFMSTSFQPSGGNYLFFQNHTATEPAQLNKLGPQHIRLQAVEQAVPMKANTGSATDWDFSSLDAVVQPVLSAADNSPEFQIAVAPAFLNDPTTGQFIFNAANVQAFADYSANLVKYYNKGGFTWGGTTFVSSYPQHPITWWGIFNEYNINGMTASQYIQLYNTVVPAMLSVDSTIKFSALELAVTNPTTDLPPFVTSPANGGVNAQVNVVSTHFYPTCDQQDVDATLFDRVLLMIQYINYVYQELGTRTDLKSVPLWVTENNVNADYSNPDGTSNCNPTVKFVSDPRGTSPFFAAFRPYVFSQFGKAGNQALYHWVYAADTQSGEVDFNTDSTYLSYWVDYWLGQTFPSTPPSPGADILQLSVTETSNVEILATKNADGSVVIMIVDHAVHAPTDNNGPGDPRTVIVDVSALGPFSSATSITLDTNTNASSGPAAVSITPTKKMSVTMGGYGVTFVKLKP
;
A
#
# COMPACT_ATOMS: atom_id res chain seq x y z
N MET A 1 12.53 -34.21 -13.58
CA MET A 1 12.94 -34.22 -14.99
C MET A 1 13.71 -32.93 -15.23
N LYS A 2 14.90 -33.06 -15.76
CA LYS A 2 15.94 -32.04 -15.84
C LYS A 2 15.51 -30.70 -16.44
N LEU A 3 15.95 -29.58 -15.86
CA LEU A 3 16.39 -28.42 -16.61
C LEU A 3 17.62 -27.81 -15.91
N GLU A 4 18.78 -28.06 -16.49
CA GLU A 4 20.04 -27.39 -16.17
C GLU A 4 20.31 -26.26 -17.17
N ARG A 5 20.93 -25.20 -16.63
CA ARG A 5 21.82 -24.22 -17.26
C ARG A 5 21.24 -23.11 -18.14
N PHE A 6 21.46 -21.88 -17.65
CA PHE A 6 22.31 -20.92 -18.36
C PHE A 6 22.85 -19.89 -17.34
N LEU A 7 24.11 -20.08 -16.99
CA LEU A 7 25.00 -19.06 -16.42
C LEU A 7 25.84 -18.54 -17.57
N GLU A 8 25.83 -17.26 -17.86
CA GLU A 8 26.97 -16.60 -18.49
C GLU A 8 27.19 -15.21 -17.89
N SER A 9 28.40 -15.07 -17.48
CA SER A 9 29.14 -13.99 -16.86
C SER A 9 29.06 -12.65 -17.59
N ASN A 10 28.98 -11.53 -16.82
CA ASN A 10 29.65 -10.30 -17.23
C ASN A 10 30.43 -9.72 -16.05
N VAL A 11 31.75 -9.88 -16.12
CA VAL A 11 32.73 -9.24 -15.23
C VAL A 11 32.88 -7.79 -15.64
N VAL A 12 32.59 -6.86 -14.77
CA VAL A 12 32.95 -5.44 -14.93
C VAL A 12 34.26 -5.19 -14.17
N LEU A 13 35.27 -4.88 -14.94
CA LEU A 13 36.64 -4.57 -14.50
C LEU A 13 36.66 -3.12 -13.94
N ALA A 14 36.91 -2.94 -12.65
CA ALA A 14 37.20 -1.64 -12.06
C ALA A 14 38.68 -1.32 -12.21
N VAL A 15 38.99 -0.25 -12.94
CA VAL A 15 40.34 0.30 -13.05
C VAL A 15 40.55 1.37 -11.98
N LEU A 16 41.39 1.08 -11.00
CA LEU A 16 41.96 2.07 -10.08
C LEU A 16 43.10 2.82 -10.79
N ALA A 17 42.98 4.13 -10.94
CA ALA A 17 44.08 5.00 -11.32
C ALA A 17 44.72 5.60 -10.05
N ALA A 18 45.95 5.23 -9.79
CA ALA A 18 46.78 5.83 -8.75
C ALA A 18 47.47 7.11 -9.27
N SER A 19 47.30 8.20 -8.55
CA SER A 19 48.00 9.48 -8.85
C SER A 19 49.36 9.49 -8.19
N ALA A 20 50.40 9.63 -8.99
CA ALA A 20 51.76 9.91 -8.49
C ALA A 20 52.03 11.41 -8.46
N PHE A 21 52.48 11.91 -7.30
CA PHE A 21 52.99 13.27 -7.14
C PHE A 21 54.43 13.30 -7.67
N ALA A 22 54.71 14.27 -8.55
CA ALA A 22 56.08 14.68 -8.86
C ALA A 22 56.26 16.18 -8.53
N THR A 23 57.12 16.47 -7.58
CA THR A 23 57.62 17.80 -7.28
C THR A 23 58.75 18.17 -8.25
N GLY A 24 58.63 19.30 -8.91
CA GLY A 24 59.69 19.88 -9.73
C GLY A 24 59.73 21.38 -9.55
N CYS A 25 60.84 21.89 -9.00
CA CYS A 25 61.14 23.28 -8.77
C CYS A 25 61.86 23.91 -9.95
N GLY A 26 61.57 25.18 -10.32
CA GLY A 26 62.56 26.03 -10.97
C GLY A 26 62.13 26.82 -12.20
N GLY A 27 62.23 28.14 -12.14
CA GLY A 27 62.49 28.99 -13.28
C GLY A 27 61.51 30.12 -13.55
N GLY A 28 61.83 31.34 -13.20
CA GLY A 28 61.07 32.55 -13.47
C GLY A 28 61.01 32.91 -14.96
N GLY A 29 59.82 33.31 -15.38
CA GLY A 29 59.56 33.88 -16.70
C GLY A 29 58.33 34.74 -16.63
N SER A 30 58.36 35.94 -17.18
CA SER A 30 57.31 36.96 -17.19
C SER A 30 55.94 36.40 -17.55
N ALA A 31 55.01 36.47 -16.63
CA ALA A 31 53.65 35.98 -16.82
C ALA A 31 52.87 36.95 -17.69
N SER A 32 52.71 36.61 -18.96
CA SER A 32 51.48 36.92 -19.69
C SER A 32 50.33 36.21 -18.94
N SER A 33 49.38 36.91 -18.40
CA SER A 33 48.21 36.34 -17.71
C SER A 33 47.24 35.68 -18.72
N THR A 34 47.66 34.53 -19.22
CA THR A 34 46.73 33.62 -19.91
C THR A 34 45.90 32.95 -18.82
N LEU A 35 44.60 33.25 -18.78
CA LEU A 35 43.65 32.53 -17.94
C LEU A 35 43.86 31.03 -18.12
N PRO A 36 43.81 30.23 -17.04
CA PRO A 36 44.03 28.81 -17.13
C PRO A 36 43.02 28.17 -18.10
N ALA A 37 43.50 27.28 -18.94
CA ALA A 37 42.66 26.51 -19.83
C ALA A 37 41.62 25.72 -19.03
N PRO A 38 40.42 25.47 -19.61
CA PRO A 38 39.36 24.72 -18.91
C PRO A 38 39.86 23.34 -18.49
N SER A 39 39.65 22.97 -17.23
CA SER A 39 40.07 21.68 -16.66
C SER A 39 39.01 20.61 -16.90
N GLY A 40 38.96 20.02 -18.11
CA GLY A 40 38.07 18.90 -18.45
C GLY A 40 36.87 19.27 -19.34
N PRO A 41 36.03 18.31 -19.71
CA PRO A 41 34.86 18.53 -20.53
C PRO A 41 33.80 19.36 -19.79
N LEU A 42 33.08 20.22 -20.54
CA LEU A 42 31.92 20.91 -20.00
C LEU A 42 30.84 19.87 -19.66
N SER A 43 30.30 19.92 -18.44
CA SER A 43 29.20 19.05 -18.03
C SER A 43 28.19 19.80 -17.18
N VAL A 44 26.95 19.32 -17.17
CA VAL A 44 25.83 19.88 -16.41
C VAL A 44 25.17 18.78 -15.60
N SER A 45 24.81 19.09 -14.36
CA SER A 45 24.00 18.25 -13.49
C SER A 45 22.84 19.04 -12.90
N LEU A 46 21.75 18.36 -12.59
CA LEU A 46 20.50 18.92 -12.10
C LEU A 46 20.24 18.44 -10.66
N SER A 47 19.67 19.33 -9.84
CA SER A 47 19.26 18.97 -8.46
C SER A 47 18.12 17.95 -8.43
N THR A 48 17.31 17.90 -9.48
CA THR A 48 16.23 16.92 -9.70
C THR A 48 16.08 16.66 -11.19
N GLY A 49 15.68 15.46 -11.56
CA GLY A 49 15.35 15.08 -12.95
C GLY A 49 13.92 15.49 -13.36
N THR A 50 13.07 15.85 -12.40
CA THR A 50 11.66 16.23 -12.64
C THR A 50 11.37 17.57 -12.00
N VAL A 51 10.59 18.42 -12.68
CA VAL A 51 10.19 19.77 -12.22
C VAL A 51 8.70 19.95 -12.42
N VAL A 52 7.95 20.12 -11.33
CA VAL A 52 6.52 20.41 -11.39
C VAL A 52 6.31 21.89 -11.63
N VAL A 53 5.45 22.25 -12.60
CA VAL A 53 5.17 23.61 -13.05
C VAL A 53 3.65 23.81 -13.08
N PRO A 54 3.07 24.48 -12.06
CA PRO A 54 1.63 24.76 -12.02
C PRO A 54 1.18 25.73 -13.13
N GLN A 55 -0.05 25.54 -13.64
CA GLN A 55 -0.66 26.41 -14.66
C GLN A 55 -1.09 27.79 -14.13
N ASP A 56 -0.87 28.10 -12.86
CA ASP A 56 -1.21 29.39 -12.25
C ASP A 56 -0.10 30.44 -12.38
N GLY A 57 0.98 30.11 -13.07
CA GLY A 57 2.15 30.96 -13.23
C GLY A 57 3.15 30.86 -12.07
N THR A 58 2.88 30.01 -11.06
CA THR A 58 3.86 29.72 -10.01
C THR A 58 5.08 29.01 -10.62
N PRO A 59 6.32 29.49 -10.38
CA PRO A 59 7.49 28.89 -10.99
C PRO A 59 7.83 27.52 -10.41
N GLY A 60 8.02 26.52 -11.28
CA GLY A 60 8.77 25.32 -10.95
C GLY A 60 10.27 25.58 -11.12
N THR A 61 11.12 25.11 -10.19
CA THR A 61 12.55 25.42 -10.20
C THR A 61 13.43 24.17 -10.14
N VAL A 62 14.58 24.23 -10.82
CA VAL A 62 15.61 23.20 -10.74
C VAL A 62 16.99 23.85 -10.59
N GLY A 63 17.77 23.35 -9.64
CA GLY A 63 19.18 23.77 -9.46
C GLY A 63 20.07 23.20 -10.56
N ILE A 64 20.89 24.05 -11.15
CA ILE A 64 21.87 23.72 -12.19
C ILE A 64 23.27 23.84 -11.62
N THR A 65 24.07 22.80 -11.76
CA THR A 65 25.52 22.85 -11.47
C THR A 65 26.29 22.53 -12.73
N VAL A 66 27.27 23.37 -13.05
CA VAL A 66 28.10 23.25 -14.25
C VAL A 66 29.57 23.04 -13.85
N SER A 67 30.23 22.10 -14.46
CA SER A 67 31.65 21.83 -14.24
C SER A 67 32.44 21.86 -15.56
N GLY A 68 33.78 22.00 -15.47
CA GLY A 68 34.66 22.13 -16.62
C GLY A 68 34.52 23.47 -17.37
N ILE A 69 34.02 24.52 -16.69
CA ILE A 69 33.75 25.84 -17.27
C ILE A 69 35.06 26.50 -17.75
N ASN A 70 35.00 27.21 -18.87
CA ASN A 70 36.06 28.13 -19.27
C ASN A 70 35.97 29.41 -18.42
N PRO A 71 36.96 29.71 -17.54
CA PRO A 71 36.91 30.89 -16.67
C PRO A 71 36.84 32.24 -17.43
N ALA A 72 37.18 32.25 -18.71
CA ALA A 72 37.13 33.43 -19.57
C ALA A 72 35.78 33.67 -20.25
N SER A 73 34.84 32.74 -20.14
CA SER A 73 33.56 32.82 -20.86
C SER A 73 32.37 32.69 -19.91
N PRO A 74 31.40 33.62 -19.97
CA PRO A 74 30.17 33.46 -19.20
C PRO A 74 29.41 32.22 -19.67
N ILE A 75 28.78 31.50 -18.74
CA ILE A 75 27.87 30.42 -19.09
C ILE A 75 26.50 30.97 -19.51
N SER A 76 25.91 30.37 -20.50
CA SER A 76 24.52 30.55 -20.89
C SER A 76 23.77 29.23 -20.64
N VAL A 77 22.62 29.31 -19.97
CA VAL A 77 21.75 28.18 -19.69
C VAL A 77 20.38 28.42 -20.32
N THR A 78 19.94 27.47 -21.10
CA THR A 78 18.60 27.50 -21.74
C THR A 78 17.91 26.15 -21.56
N ALA A 79 16.57 26.15 -21.61
CA ALA A 79 15.78 24.94 -21.73
C ALA A 79 15.31 24.79 -23.19
N SER A 80 15.37 23.58 -23.72
CA SER A 80 14.89 23.24 -25.06
C SER A 80 13.84 22.14 -24.99
N ASN A 81 13.00 22.05 -26.02
CA ASN A 81 11.87 21.12 -26.13
C ASN A 81 10.82 21.31 -25.03
N LEU A 82 10.67 22.53 -24.52
CA LEU A 82 9.59 22.85 -23.61
C LEU A 82 8.22 22.78 -24.34
N PRO A 83 7.15 22.32 -23.64
CA PRO A 83 5.81 22.34 -24.22
C PRO A 83 5.36 23.80 -24.53
N SER A 84 4.44 23.92 -25.48
CA SER A 84 3.88 25.24 -25.84
C SER A 84 3.22 25.89 -24.63
N GLY A 85 3.52 27.15 -24.37
CA GLY A 85 3.00 27.90 -23.22
C GLY A 85 3.90 27.85 -22.00
N VAL A 86 5.00 27.06 -22.00
CA VAL A 86 6.01 27.08 -20.94
C VAL A 86 7.15 28.02 -21.34
N THR A 87 7.54 28.89 -20.41
CA THR A 87 8.71 29.75 -20.52
C THR A 87 9.76 29.38 -19.47
N SER A 88 11.03 29.68 -19.74
CA SER A 88 12.12 29.43 -18.83
C SER A 88 12.98 30.68 -18.59
N GLN A 89 13.48 30.82 -17.37
CA GLN A 89 14.41 31.86 -16.97
C GLN A 89 15.53 31.26 -16.13
N PHE A 90 16.79 31.52 -16.51
CA PHE A 90 17.94 31.13 -15.71
C PHE A 90 18.39 32.28 -14.79
N ILE A 91 18.56 31.99 -13.52
CA ILE A 91 19.05 32.89 -12.48
C ILE A 91 20.43 32.37 -12.07
N PRO A 92 21.53 33.04 -12.48
CA PRO A 92 22.87 32.58 -12.19
C PRO A 92 23.23 32.75 -10.70
N MET A 93 23.98 31.79 -10.18
CA MET A 93 24.57 31.86 -8.84
C MET A 93 25.85 32.71 -8.84
N ALA A 94 26.12 33.39 -7.74
CA ALA A 94 27.41 34.12 -7.55
C ALA A 94 28.57 33.14 -7.73
N GLY A 95 29.56 33.51 -8.56
CA GLY A 95 30.69 32.63 -8.89
C GLY A 95 30.58 31.88 -10.21
N GLY A 96 29.41 31.92 -10.88
CA GLY A 96 29.28 31.50 -12.28
C GLY A 96 29.29 29.98 -12.57
N SER A 97 29.33 29.13 -11.54
CA SER A 97 29.39 27.67 -11.70
C SER A 97 28.03 26.98 -11.73
N GLY A 98 26.93 27.75 -11.90
CA GLY A 98 25.56 27.22 -11.94
C GLY A 98 24.53 28.29 -11.59
N GLY A 99 23.34 27.85 -11.17
CA GLY A 99 22.24 28.73 -10.81
C GLY A 99 20.91 27.97 -10.70
N THR A 100 19.82 28.69 -10.80
CA THR A 100 18.47 28.13 -10.78
C THR A 100 17.80 28.36 -12.13
N LEU A 101 17.31 27.30 -12.75
CA LEU A 101 16.39 27.39 -13.89
C LEU A 101 14.96 27.41 -13.35
N SER A 102 14.23 28.48 -13.69
CA SER A 102 12.83 28.70 -13.33
C SER A 102 11.96 28.48 -14.56
N LEU A 103 10.91 27.72 -14.44
CA LEU A 103 9.93 27.43 -15.48
C LEU A 103 8.56 27.97 -15.06
N THR A 104 7.83 28.60 -15.96
CA THR A 104 6.44 29.03 -15.72
C THR A 104 5.55 28.57 -16.87
N ALA A 105 4.36 28.07 -16.51
CA ALA A 105 3.35 27.64 -17.48
C ALA A 105 2.19 28.64 -17.54
N ALA A 106 1.68 28.87 -18.73
CA ALA A 106 0.42 29.61 -18.91
C ALA A 106 -0.76 28.71 -18.49
N SER A 107 -1.88 29.34 -18.08
CA SER A 107 -3.11 28.61 -17.70
C SER A 107 -3.73 27.78 -18.84
N THR A 108 -3.31 28.01 -20.07
CA THR A 108 -3.74 27.26 -21.26
C THR A 108 -2.73 26.18 -21.69
N THR A 109 -1.60 26.07 -21.01
CA THR A 109 -0.63 24.98 -21.29
C THR A 109 -1.28 23.65 -20.97
N PRO A 110 -1.32 22.66 -21.88
CA PRO A 110 -1.88 21.36 -21.53
C PRO A 110 -1.16 20.73 -20.33
N SER A 111 -1.92 20.16 -19.40
CA SER A 111 -1.37 19.34 -18.31
C SER A 111 -0.71 18.09 -18.85
N GLY A 112 0.22 17.52 -18.09
CA GLY A 112 0.91 16.29 -18.45
C GLY A 112 2.41 16.35 -18.22
N THR A 113 3.07 15.25 -18.58
CA THR A 113 4.50 15.02 -18.42
C THR A 113 5.20 15.17 -19.77
N TYR A 114 6.27 15.96 -19.81
CA TYR A 114 6.98 16.27 -21.03
C TYR A 114 8.46 15.96 -20.92
N SER A 115 9.12 15.75 -22.06
CA SER A 115 10.58 15.57 -22.12
C SER A 115 11.25 16.84 -22.63
N ALA A 116 12.18 17.37 -21.86
CA ALA A 116 12.93 18.57 -22.19
C ALA A 116 14.43 18.39 -21.89
N ASN A 117 15.26 19.36 -22.30
CA ASN A 117 16.68 19.36 -22.00
C ASN A 117 17.12 20.70 -21.46
N VAL A 118 17.99 20.68 -20.44
CA VAL A 118 18.80 21.83 -20.08
C VAL A 118 20.04 21.82 -20.97
N VAL A 119 20.30 22.94 -21.62
CA VAL A 119 21.45 23.14 -22.49
C VAL A 119 22.31 24.25 -21.91
N VAL A 120 23.59 23.93 -21.67
CA VAL A 120 24.57 24.87 -21.15
C VAL A 120 25.65 25.10 -22.20
N THR A 121 26.04 26.35 -22.43
CA THR A 121 27.17 26.71 -23.29
C THR A 121 28.11 27.70 -22.57
N ASP A 122 29.40 27.55 -22.80
CA ASP A 122 30.44 28.48 -22.36
C ASP A 122 31.06 29.25 -23.54
N GLY A 123 30.26 29.49 -24.56
CA GLY A 123 30.63 30.21 -25.78
C GLY A 123 31.16 29.33 -26.91
N THR A 124 31.90 28.27 -26.59
CA THR A 124 32.51 27.36 -27.59
C THR A 124 32.10 25.90 -27.43
N ARG A 125 31.75 25.48 -26.21
CA ARG A 125 31.38 24.10 -25.88
C ARG A 125 29.92 24.08 -25.41
N THR A 126 29.27 22.95 -25.62
CA THR A 126 27.89 22.74 -25.20
C THR A 126 27.78 21.42 -24.42
N ALA A 127 27.03 21.45 -23.33
CA ALA A 127 26.62 20.25 -22.59
C ALA A 127 25.08 20.24 -22.45
N SER A 128 24.47 19.08 -22.41
CA SER A 128 23.03 18.95 -22.29
C SER A 128 22.67 17.85 -21.29
N GLN A 129 21.62 18.08 -20.50
CA GLN A 129 21.06 17.12 -19.55
C GLN A 129 19.55 17.04 -19.73
N PRO A 130 18.96 15.85 -19.93
CA PRO A 130 17.53 15.68 -19.99
C PRO A 130 16.87 15.92 -18.63
N PHE A 131 15.64 16.44 -18.66
CA PHE A 131 14.77 16.57 -17.50
C PHE A 131 13.29 16.50 -17.93
N VAL A 132 12.43 16.35 -16.95
CA VAL A 132 10.99 16.12 -17.15
C VAL A 132 10.20 17.26 -16.50
N PRO A 133 9.72 18.27 -17.25
CA PRO A 133 8.71 19.20 -16.77
C PRO A 133 7.34 18.50 -16.70
N VAL A 134 6.69 18.62 -15.54
CA VAL A 134 5.34 18.14 -15.28
C VAL A 134 4.42 19.36 -15.14
N ILE A 135 3.53 19.58 -16.09
CA ILE A 135 2.59 20.68 -16.08
C ILE A 135 1.35 20.28 -15.28
N ALA A 136 1.15 20.92 -14.13
CA ALA A 136 0.08 20.59 -13.20
C ALA A 136 -1.11 21.55 -13.36
N ILE A 137 -2.32 21.01 -13.33
CA ILE A 137 -3.56 21.79 -13.28
C ILE A 137 -3.55 22.65 -12.01
N ALA A 138 -3.81 23.95 -12.17
CA ALA A 138 -3.89 24.87 -11.05
C ALA A 138 -5.16 24.62 -10.22
N ALA A 139 -5.08 24.84 -8.90
CA ALA A 139 -6.25 24.79 -8.05
C ALA A 139 -7.25 25.89 -8.45
N SER A 140 -8.50 25.51 -8.69
CA SER A 140 -9.58 26.45 -9.02
C SER A 140 -10.03 27.27 -7.82
N ALA A 141 -9.98 26.68 -6.62
CA ALA A 141 -10.28 27.29 -5.33
C ALA A 141 -9.67 26.50 -4.17
N ALA A 142 -9.64 27.06 -2.96
CA ALA A 142 -9.20 26.37 -1.77
C ALA A 142 -10.34 25.54 -1.16
N SER A 143 -10.07 24.27 -0.85
CA SER A 143 -10.92 23.47 0.04
C SER A 143 -10.68 23.92 1.48
N ALA A 144 -11.70 24.27 2.23
CA ALA A 144 -11.57 24.82 3.58
C ALA A 144 -12.09 23.86 4.64
N VAL A 145 -11.34 23.74 5.74
CA VAL A 145 -11.88 23.06 6.94
C VAL A 145 -12.95 23.93 7.57
N ASP A 146 -14.15 23.41 7.68
CA ASP A 146 -15.31 24.11 8.24
C ASP A 146 -15.65 23.58 9.64
N THR A 147 -15.14 24.27 10.66
CA THR A 147 -15.39 23.92 12.06
C THR A 147 -16.82 24.15 12.51
N THR A 148 -17.65 24.86 11.72
CA THR A 148 -19.06 25.09 12.04
C THR A 148 -19.94 23.87 11.75
N LEU A 149 -19.46 22.96 10.91
CA LEU A 149 -20.16 21.71 10.59
C LEU A 149 -19.99 20.63 11.67
N GLY A 150 -19.13 20.86 12.66
CA GLY A 150 -18.85 19.90 13.72
C GLY A 150 -17.90 18.78 13.28
N VAL A 151 -17.94 17.67 14.02
CA VAL A 151 -17.12 16.47 13.77
C VAL A 151 -17.93 15.51 12.91
N GLY A 152 -17.32 15.00 11.83
CA GLY A 152 -17.94 14.05 10.91
C GLY A 152 -17.95 12.59 11.42
N GLY A 153 -17.41 12.35 12.63
CA GLY A 153 -17.24 11.02 13.22
C GLY A 153 -15.83 10.79 13.74
N LYS A 154 -15.51 9.54 14.03
CA LYS A 154 -14.16 9.09 14.40
C LYS A 154 -13.56 8.27 13.27
N LEU A 155 -12.31 8.51 12.96
CA LEU A 155 -11.53 7.63 12.09
C LEU A 155 -10.96 6.50 12.96
N GLU A 156 -11.58 5.35 12.89
CA GLU A 156 -11.17 4.16 13.65
C GLU A 156 -10.38 3.16 12.76
N GLU A 157 -10.30 3.44 11.48
CA GLU A 157 -9.64 2.57 10.51
C GLU A 157 -8.13 2.52 10.72
N PHE A 158 -7.59 1.33 10.71
CA PHE A 158 -6.16 1.08 10.75
C PHE A 158 -5.70 0.33 9.50
N MET A 159 -4.43 0.52 9.16
CA MET A 159 -3.77 -0.17 8.06
C MET A 159 -3.16 -1.48 8.53
N SER A 160 -3.33 -2.51 7.72
CA SER A 160 -2.74 -3.81 7.96
C SER A 160 -2.34 -4.49 6.65
N THR A 161 -1.69 -5.65 6.76
CA THR A 161 -1.28 -6.46 5.62
C THR A 161 -1.66 -7.91 5.83
N SER A 162 -1.87 -8.63 4.74
CA SER A 162 -2.10 -10.07 4.73
C SER A 162 -0.81 -10.80 4.34
N PHE A 163 -0.60 -11.95 4.92
CA PHE A 163 0.47 -12.86 4.53
C PHE A 163 -0.13 -14.20 4.14
N GLN A 164 -0.08 -14.50 2.84
CA GLN A 164 -0.44 -15.80 2.30
C GLN A 164 0.78 -16.44 1.67
N PRO A 165 1.26 -17.55 2.18
CA PRO A 165 2.30 -18.31 1.53
C PRO A 165 1.70 -19.12 0.36
N SER A 166 1.66 -18.56 -0.83
CA SER A 166 1.23 -19.23 -2.05
C SER A 166 2.40 -19.72 -2.89
N GLY A 167 2.23 -20.83 -3.59
CA GLY A 167 3.16 -21.29 -4.62
C GLY A 167 4.62 -21.52 -4.18
N GLY A 168 4.86 -21.85 -2.92
CA GLY A 168 6.21 -21.98 -2.35
C GLY A 168 6.65 -20.76 -1.54
N ASN A 169 5.86 -19.70 -1.48
CA ASN A 169 6.12 -18.48 -0.72
C ASN A 169 6.09 -18.71 0.81
N TYR A 170 5.56 -19.85 1.29
CA TYR A 170 5.74 -20.22 2.69
C TYR A 170 7.22 -20.36 3.08
N LEU A 171 8.12 -20.53 2.12
CA LEU A 171 9.57 -20.50 2.30
C LEU A 171 10.15 -19.08 2.30
N PHE A 172 9.36 -18.06 2.04
CA PHE A 172 9.80 -16.68 1.92
C PHE A 172 10.63 -16.24 3.13
N PHE A 173 10.10 -16.34 4.34
CA PHE A 173 10.85 -16.01 5.56
C PHE A 173 12.06 -16.92 5.80
N GLN A 174 12.06 -18.15 5.28
CA GLN A 174 13.22 -19.04 5.42
C GLN A 174 14.36 -18.64 4.47
N ASN A 175 14.02 -18.22 3.27
CA ASN A 175 15.00 -17.84 2.25
C ASN A 175 15.51 -16.41 2.43
N HIS A 176 14.76 -15.53 3.09
CA HIS A 176 15.00 -14.08 3.18
C HIS A 176 15.03 -13.57 4.65
N THR A 177 15.51 -14.39 5.57
CA THR A 177 15.37 -14.23 7.03
C THR A 177 15.95 -12.95 7.64
N ALA A 178 16.82 -12.21 6.96
CA ALA A 178 17.43 -10.99 7.49
C ALA A 178 16.66 -9.73 7.12
N THR A 179 16.15 -9.66 5.89
CA THR A 179 15.55 -8.44 5.31
C THR A 179 14.05 -8.35 5.59
N GLU A 180 13.35 -9.46 5.40
CA GLU A 180 11.90 -9.49 5.44
C GLU A 180 11.28 -9.17 6.81
N PRO A 181 11.71 -9.78 7.92
CA PRO A 181 11.20 -9.41 9.23
C PRO A 181 11.49 -7.95 9.58
N ALA A 182 12.62 -7.40 9.11
CA ALA A 182 12.97 -6.00 9.35
C ALA A 182 12.06 -5.04 8.56
N GLN A 183 11.72 -5.38 7.31
CA GLN A 183 10.79 -4.59 6.50
C GLN A 183 9.37 -4.69 7.04
N LEU A 184 8.90 -5.87 7.44
CA LEU A 184 7.60 -6.08 8.04
C LEU A 184 7.46 -5.30 9.36
N ASN A 185 8.50 -5.35 10.21
CA ASN A 185 8.55 -4.58 11.45
C ASN A 185 8.56 -3.06 11.18
N LYS A 186 9.29 -2.61 10.15
CA LYS A 186 9.30 -1.20 9.73
C LYS A 186 7.94 -0.75 9.20
N LEU A 187 7.26 -1.57 8.41
CA LEU A 187 5.90 -1.33 7.94
C LEU A 187 4.97 -1.05 9.13
N GLY A 188 5.12 -1.84 10.21
CA GLY A 188 4.42 -1.66 11.47
C GLY A 188 2.91 -1.83 11.35
N PRO A 189 2.41 -2.89 10.66
CA PRO A 189 0.97 -3.11 10.54
C PRO A 189 0.36 -3.32 11.92
N GLN A 190 -0.87 -2.86 12.10
CA GLN A 190 -1.60 -2.98 13.37
C GLN A 190 -1.90 -4.44 13.71
N HIS A 191 -2.34 -5.19 12.71
CA HIS A 191 -2.47 -6.64 12.70
C HIS A 191 -1.90 -7.20 11.41
N ILE A 192 -1.45 -8.45 11.45
CA ILE A 192 -1.09 -9.21 10.25
C ILE A 192 -2.13 -10.30 10.11
N ARG A 193 -2.77 -10.40 8.95
CA ARG A 193 -3.66 -11.52 8.64
C ARG A 193 -2.83 -12.68 8.07
N LEU A 194 -2.74 -13.75 8.84
CA LEU A 194 -2.03 -14.95 8.46
C LEU A 194 -2.98 -15.94 7.80
N GLN A 195 -3.00 -16.00 6.47
CA GLN A 195 -3.75 -17.00 5.71
C GLN A 195 -2.90 -18.27 5.44
N ALA A 196 -1.95 -18.53 6.30
CA ALA A 196 -0.96 -19.59 6.15
C ALA A 196 -1.59 -20.99 6.05
N VAL A 197 -2.74 -21.21 6.67
CA VAL A 197 -3.42 -22.51 6.72
C VAL A 197 -3.91 -22.96 5.33
N GLU A 198 -4.08 -22.07 4.37
CA GLU A 198 -4.49 -22.45 3.02
C GLU A 198 -3.47 -23.36 2.33
N GLN A 199 -2.18 -23.04 2.44
CA GLN A 199 -1.09 -23.79 1.79
C GLN A 199 -0.37 -24.75 2.74
N ALA A 200 -0.41 -24.47 4.05
CA ALA A 200 0.35 -25.17 5.07
C ALA A 200 -0.56 -25.85 6.11
N VAL A 201 -1.65 -26.47 5.68
CA VAL A 201 -2.57 -27.21 6.56
C VAL A 201 -1.79 -28.28 7.34
N PRO A 202 -1.73 -28.21 8.68
CA PRO A 202 -0.88 -29.11 9.46
C PRO A 202 -1.49 -30.50 9.65
N MET A 203 -2.80 -30.68 9.57
CA MET A 203 -3.46 -31.96 9.72
C MET A 203 -3.59 -32.67 8.36
N LYS A 204 -2.85 -33.76 8.18
CA LYS A 204 -2.78 -34.52 6.91
C LYS A 204 -3.78 -35.66 6.85
N ALA A 205 -4.18 -36.22 7.99
CA ALA A 205 -5.14 -37.32 8.11
C ALA A 205 -5.80 -37.32 9.50
N ASN A 206 -6.78 -38.18 9.72
CA ASN A 206 -7.47 -38.36 10.99
C ASN A 206 -7.54 -39.85 11.33
N THR A 207 -6.36 -40.50 11.48
CA THR A 207 -6.23 -41.93 11.75
C THR A 207 -5.92 -42.25 13.22
N GLY A 208 -5.66 -41.22 14.03
CA GLY A 208 -5.19 -41.37 15.41
C GLY A 208 -3.68 -41.59 15.51
N SER A 209 -2.95 -41.50 14.41
CA SER A 209 -1.49 -41.61 14.37
C SER A 209 -0.79 -40.28 14.64
N ALA A 210 0.39 -40.32 15.26
CA ALA A 210 1.24 -39.15 15.40
C ALA A 210 1.60 -38.49 14.04
N THR A 211 1.59 -39.25 12.95
CA THR A 211 1.89 -38.77 11.61
C THR A 211 0.73 -38.01 10.96
N ASP A 212 -0.42 -37.93 11.61
CA ASP A 212 -1.55 -37.14 11.12
C ASP A 212 -1.27 -35.62 11.13
N TRP A 213 -0.34 -35.18 11.97
CA TRP A 213 -0.01 -33.77 12.14
C TRP A 213 1.45 -33.47 11.78
N ASP A 214 1.64 -32.36 11.03
CA ASP A 214 2.94 -31.79 10.71
C ASP A 214 2.81 -30.25 10.67
N PHE A 215 3.39 -29.60 11.68
CA PHE A 215 3.36 -28.14 11.81
C PHE A 215 4.55 -27.45 11.15
N SER A 216 5.50 -28.17 10.58
CA SER A 216 6.76 -27.60 10.09
C SER A 216 6.56 -26.47 9.06
N SER A 217 5.69 -26.66 8.09
CA SER A 217 5.38 -25.64 7.07
C SER A 217 4.58 -24.47 7.65
N LEU A 218 3.64 -24.75 8.55
CA LEU A 218 2.83 -23.69 9.17
C LEU A 218 3.67 -22.83 10.10
N ASP A 219 4.48 -23.45 10.94
CA ASP A 219 5.38 -22.74 11.87
C ASP A 219 6.41 -21.89 11.13
N ALA A 220 6.87 -22.32 9.97
CA ALA A 220 7.80 -21.55 9.16
C ALA A 220 7.25 -20.17 8.73
N VAL A 221 5.93 -20.03 8.67
CA VAL A 221 5.24 -18.77 8.37
C VAL A 221 4.83 -18.03 9.63
N VAL A 222 4.22 -18.73 10.58
CA VAL A 222 3.62 -18.11 11.76
C VAL A 222 4.68 -17.58 12.72
N GLN A 223 5.74 -18.35 12.98
CA GLN A 223 6.77 -17.99 13.96
C GLN A 223 7.52 -16.69 13.64
N PRO A 224 7.96 -16.42 12.40
CA PRO A 224 8.59 -15.13 12.07
C PRO A 224 7.67 -13.94 12.30
N VAL A 225 6.38 -14.06 12.01
CA VAL A 225 5.40 -12.99 12.25
C VAL A 225 5.24 -12.74 13.75
N LEU A 226 5.04 -13.78 14.55
CA LEU A 226 4.91 -13.67 16.01
C LEU A 226 6.15 -13.04 16.65
N SER A 227 7.35 -13.28 16.10
CA SER A 227 8.61 -12.78 16.65
C SER A 227 8.97 -11.36 16.21
N ALA A 228 8.50 -10.91 15.03
CA ALA A 228 9.02 -9.70 14.41
C ALA A 228 8.11 -8.47 14.57
N ALA A 229 6.82 -8.59 14.29
CA ALA A 229 6.02 -7.41 14.01
C ALA A 229 4.68 -7.35 14.72
N ASP A 230 4.04 -8.47 14.99
CA ASP A 230 2.69 -8.50 15.50
C ASP A 230 2.52 -9.53 16.62
N ASN A 231 2.23 -9.03 17.82
CA ASN A 231 1.98 -9.87 18.99
C ASN A 231 0.56 -10.44 19.01
N SER A 232 -0.30 -10.05 18.10
CA SER A 232 -1.71 -10.42 18.06
C SER A 232 -2.24 -10.53 16.63
N PRO A 233 -1.61 -11.36 15.76
CA PRO A 233 -2.04 -11.50 14.38
C PRO A 233 -3.45 -12.07 14.29
N GLU A 234 -4.11 -11.83 13.17
CA GLU A 234 -5.30 -12.56 12.77
C GLU A 234 -4.88 -13.87 12.10
N PHE A 235 -5.29 -14.98 12.69
CA PHE A 235 -5.00 -16.31 12.14
C PHE A 235 -6.21 -16.82 11.36
N GLN A 236 -6.09 -16.82 10.03
CA GLN A 236 -7.17 -17.26 9.15
C GLN A 236 -7.12 -18.78 8.93
N ILE A 237 -8.12 -19.50 9.41
CA ILE A 237 -8.33 -20.91 9.07
C ILE A 237 -9.06 -20.97 7.72
N ALA A 238 -8.31 -20.68 6.66
CA ALA A 238 -8.88 -20.42 5.32
C ALA A 238 -9.57 -21.64 4.71
N VAL A 239 -9.03 -22.84 4.95
CA VAL A 239 -9.52 -24.09 4.36
C VAL A 239 -9.54 -25.22 5.37
N ALA A 240 -10.36 -26.23 5.09
CA ALA A 240 -10.37 -27.47 5.86
C ALA A 240 -9.24 -28.42 5.42
N PRO A 241 -8.78 -29.34 6.32
CA PRO A 241 -7.90 -30.43 5.93
C PRO A 241 -8.43 -31.22 4.73
N ALA A 242 -7.54 -31.59 3.81
CA ALA A 242 -7.90 -32.18 2.51
C ALA A 242 -8.80 -33.43 2.61
N PHE A 243 -8.66 -34.22 3.67
CA PHE A 243 -9.50 -35.42 3.87
C PHE A 243 -10.97 -35.11 4.22
N LEU A 244 -11.31 -33.84 4.52
CA LEU A 244 -12.68 -33.35 4.69
C LEU A 244 -13.28 -32.78 3.40
N ASN A 245 -12.48 -32.72 2.33
CA ASN A 245 -12.89 -32.13 1.06
C ASN A 245 -13.16 -33.21 0.01
N ASP A 246 -13.99 -32.88 -0.95
CA ASP A 246 -14.21 -33.71 -2.13
C ASP A 246 -12.91 -33.76 -2.97
N PRO A 247 -12.37 -34.94 -3.25
CA PRO A 247 -11.09 -35.07 -3.95
C PRO A 247 -11.12 -34.59 -5.41
N THR A 248 -12.31 -34.42 -5.98
CA THR A 248 -12.49 -33.97 -7.38
C THR A 248 -12.61 -32.45 -7.48
N THR A 249 -13.38 -31.84 -6.56
CA THR A 249 -13.68 -30.41 -6.59
C THR A 249 -12.83 -29.59 -5.60
N GLY A 250 -12.18 -30.22 -4.63
CA GLY A 250 -11.48 -29.54 -3.54
C GLY A 250 -12.41 -28.90 -2.50
N GLN A 251 -13.72 -28.91 -2.72
CA GLN A 251 -14.69 -28.25 -1.85
C GLN A 251 -14.97 -29.07 -0.59
N PHE A 252 -15.25 -28.36 0.52
CA PHE A 252 -15.60 -28.98 1.79
C PHE A 252 -16.86 -29.84 1.67
N ILE A 253 -16.78 -31.11 2.08
CA ILE A 253 -17.94 -32.03 2.12
C ILE A 253 -18.78 -31.70 3.33
N PHE A 254 -19.84 -30.94 3.14
CA PHE A 254 -20.69 -30.47 4.22
C PHE A 254 -21.62 -31.57 4.76
N ASN A 255 -21.30 -32.08 5.94
CA ASN A 255 -22.14 -32.96 6.75
C ASN A 255 -21.76 -32.80 8.24
N ALA A 256 -22.61 -33.28 9.15
CA ALA A 256 -22.42 -33.09 10.59
C ALA A 256 -21.08 -33.66 11.12
N ALA A 257 -20.63 -34.79 10.58
CA ALA A 257 -19.36 -35.42 11.01
C ALA A 257 -18.15 -34.56 10.58
N ASN A 258 -18.14 -34.06 9.35
CA ASN A 258 -17.06 -33.22 8.85
C ASN A 258 -17.05 -31.84 9.52
N VAL A 259 -18.22 -31.24 9.78
CA VAL A 259 -18.35 -29.99 10.54
C VAL A 259 -17.75 -30.16 11.94
N GLN A 260 -18.03 -31.27 12.64
CA GLN A 260 -17.44 -31.56 13.93
C GLN A 260 -15.93 -31.82 13.84
N ALA A 261 -15.47 -32.56 12.83
CA ALA A 261 -14.05 -32.81 12.62
C ALA A 261 -13.27 -31.52 12.33
N PHE A 262 -13.86 -30.57 11.60
CA PHE A 262 -13.28 -29.25 11.37
C PHE A 262 -13.25 -28.40 12.65
N ALA A 263 -14.27 -28.52 13.51
CA ALA A 263 -14.29 -27.85 14.81
C ALA A 263 -13.18 -28.40 15.75
N ASP A 264 -13.01 -29.72 15.79
CA ASP A 264 -11.96 -30.37 16.57
C ASP A 264 -10.55 -30.01 16.06
N TYR A 265 -10.38 -29.95 14.73
CA TYR A 265 -9.17 -29.47 14.09
C TYR A 265 -8.85 -28.03 14.51
N SER A 266 -9.81 -27.11 14.40
CA SER A 266 -9.66 -25.71 14.76
C SER A 266 -9.34 -25.53 16.25
N ALA A 267 -10.00 -26.28 17.12
CA ALA A 267 -9.71 -26.30 18.55
C ALA A 267 -8.29 -26.78 18.86
N ASN A 268 -7.76 -27.74 18.09
CA ASN A 268 -6.38 -28.22 18.25
C ASN A 268 -5.35 -27.20 17.79
N LEU A 269 -5.66 -26.35 16.77
CA LEU A 269 -4.80 -25.21 16.43
C LEU A 269 -4.70 -24.21 17.61
N VAL A 270 -5.82 -23.90 18.27
CA VAL A 270 -5.81 -23.04 19.48
C VAL A 270 -5.01 -23.67 20.61
N LYS A 271 -5.14 -25.00 20.86
CA LYS A 271 -4.31 -25.69 21.87
C LYS A 271 -2.83 -25.59 21.53
N TYR A 272 -2.48 -25.78 20.25
CA TYR A 272 -1.10 -25.75 19.79
C TYR A 272 -0.44 -24.39 20.04
N TYR A 273 -1.07 -23.30 19.56
CA TYR A 273 -0.49 -21.97 19.65
C TYR A 273 -0.69 -21.29 21.00
N ASN A 274 -1.85 -21.50 21.67
CA ASN A 274 -2.23 -20.70 22.83
C ASN A 274 -2.12 -21.40 24.18
N LYS A 275 -2.17 -22.76 24.23
CA LYS A 275 -2.38 -23.50 25.48
C LYS A 275 -1.33 -24.58 25.78
N GLY A 276 -0.16 -24.45 25.20
CA GLY A 276 0.94 -25.37 25.47
C GLY A 276 0.83 -26.74 24.76
N GLY A 277 -0.04 -26.83 23.76
CA GLY A 277 -0.11 -27.97 22.86
C GLY A 277 -1.23 -28.96 23.13
N PHE A 278 -1.18 -30.07 22.42
CA PHE A 278 -2.11 -31.21 22.56
C PHE A 278 -1.40 -32.55 22.26
N THR A 279 -1.97 -33.64 22.76
CA THR A 279 -1.44 -34.98 22.49
C THR A 279 -2.27 -35.69 21.44
N TRP A 280 -1.61 -36.27 20.43
CA TRP A 280 -2.21 -37.05 19.35
C TRP A 280 -1.29 -38.21 18.96
N GLY A 281 -1.85 -39.43 18.85
CA GLY A 281 -1.06 -40.62 18.52
C GLY A 281 0.14 -40.89 19.46
N GLY A 282 0.04 -40.51 20.73
CA GLY A 282 1.12 -40.65 21.71
C GLY A 282 2.20 -39.56 21.63
N THR A 283 2.11 -38.62 20.68
CA THR A 283 3.03 -37.47 20.54
C THR A 283 2.36 -36.21 21.05
N THR A 284 3.11 -35.38 21.79
CA THR A 284 2.67 -34.04 22.20
C THR A 284 3.21 -33.02 21.22
N PHE A 285 2.29 -32.25 20.58
CA PHE A 285 2.58 -31.16 19.66
C PHE A 285 2.49 -29.85 20.43
N VAL A 286 3.55 -29.02 20.38
CA VAL A 286 3.67 -27.75 21.11
C VAL A 286 4.33 -26.71 20.19
N SER A 287 3.78 -25.51 20.15
CA SER A 287 4.40 -24.38 19.45
C SER A 287 5.69 -23.92 20.15
N SER A 288 6.67 -23.49 19.38
CA SER A 288 7.92 -22.88 19.90
C SER A 288 7.70 -21.47 20.49
N TYR A 289 6.53 -20.86 20.27
CA TYR A 289 6.20 -19.49 20.67
C TYR A 289 4.96 -19.39 21.57
N PRO A 290 4.88 -20.14 22.68
CA PRO A 290 3.69 -20.15 23.55
C PRO A 290 3.47 -18.81 24.29
N GLN A 291 4.47 -17.92 24.31
CA GLN A 291 4.40 -16.58 24.88
C GLN A 291 3.64 -15.56 23.99
N HIS A 292 3.30 -15.93 22.76
CA HIS A 292 2.56 -15.10 21.82
C HIS A 292 1.23 -15.78 21.43
N PRO A 293 0.23 -15.79 22.34
CA PRO A 293 -1.06 -16.39 22.05
C PRO A 293 -1.79 -15.60 20.97
N ILE A 294 -2.27 -16.31 19.96
CA ILE A 294 -3.05 -15.72 18.87
C ILE A 294 -4.43 -15.34 19.40
N THR A 295 -4.78 -14.07 19.29
CA THR A 295 -6.04 -13.54 19.80
C THR A 295 -7.16 -13.58 18.76
N TRP A 296 -6.86 -13.28 17.49
CA TRP A 296 -7.84 -13.15 16.43
C TRP A 296 -7.83 -14.37 15.51
N TRP A 297 -9.02 -14.90 15.22
CA TRP A 297 -9.21 -16.09 14.40
C TRP A 297 -10.29 -15.87 13.34
N GLY A 298 -9.96 -16.04 12.07
CA GLY A 298 -10.91 -16.09 10.97
C GLY A 298 -11.34 -17.53 10.68
N ILE A 299 -12.63 -17.74 10.40
CA ILE A 299 -13.20 -19.06 10.16
C ILE A 299 -13.65 -19.19 8.72
N PHE A 300 -12.91 -19.97 7.95
CA PHE A 300 -13.10 -20.22 6.53
C PHE A 300 -12.90 -18.95 5.67
N ASN A 301 -12.34 -19.11 4.47
CA ASN A 301 -12.13 -17.99 3.56
C ASN A 301 -13.13 -18.06 2.40
N GLU A 302 -13.79 -16.93 2.10
CA GLU A 302 -14.62 -16.76 0.91
C GLU A 302 -15.58 -17.94 0.66
N TYR A 303 -16.27 -18.37 1.72
CA TYR A 303 -17.16 -19.52 1.64
C TYR A 303 -18.20 -19.38 0.49
N ASN A 304 -18.60 -18.15 0.19
CA ASN A 304 -19.62 -17.81 -0.78
C ASN A 304 -19.23 -18.06 -2.25
N ILE A 305 -17.92 -18.17 -2.53
CA ILE A 305 -17.41 -18.61 -3.84
C ILE A 305 -16.78 -20.00 -3.79
N ASN A 306 -16.56 -20.56 -2.60
CA ASN A 306 -15.95 -21.88 -2.39
C ASN A 306 -16.99 -22.99 -2.16
N GLY A 307 -18.19 -22.87 -2.74
CA GLY A 307 -19.21 -23.93 -2.81
C GLY A 307 -20.02 -24.14 -1.54
N MET A 308 -19.93 -23.26 -0.54
CA MET A 308 -20.72 -23.33 0.69
C MET A 308 -21.84 -22.28 0.66
N THR A 309 -23.04 -22.66 1.07
CA THR A 309 -24.15 -21.70 1.25
C THR A 309 -24.04 -20.94 2.56
N ALA A 310 -24.67 -19.77 2.68
CA ALA A 310 -24.72 -19.00 3.91
C ALA A 310 -25.22 -19.83 5.12
N SER A 311 -26.27 -20.65 4.94
CA SER A 311 -26.77 -21.52 6.00
C SER A 311 -25.77 -22.59 6.44
N GLN A 312 -25.01 -23.14 5.50
CA GLN A 312 -23.93 -24.10 5.81
C GLN A 312 -22.79 -23.41 6.57
N TYR A 313 -22.39 -22.23 6.12
CA TYR A 313 -21.37 -21.44 6.83
C TYR A 313 -21.80 -21.11 8.26
N ILE A 314 -23.02 -20.64 8.46
CA ILE A 314 -23.57 -20.34 9.79
C ILE A 314 -23.52 -21.58 10.69
N GLN A 315 -23.92 -22.75 10.18
CA GLN A 315 -23.84 -24.00 10.94
C GLN A 315 -22.38 -24.37 11.29
N LEU A 316 -21.46 -24.21 10.33
CA LEU A 316 -20.02 -24.42 10.56
C LEU A 316 -19.51 -23.48 11.66
N TYR A 317 -19.74 -22.18 11.50
CA TYR A 317 -19.32 -21.15 12.43
C TYR A 317 -19.87 -21.37 13.85
N ASN A 318 -21.16 -21.67 13.96
CA ASN A 318 -21.83 -21.96 15.23
C ASN A 318 -21.33 -23.24 15.92
N THR A 319 -20.63 -24.12 15.19
CA THR A 319 -20.01 -25.33 15.75
C THR A 319 -18.54 -25.09 16.11
N VAL A 320 -17.79 -24.42 15.23
CA VAL A 320 -16.35 -24.21 15.38
C VAL A 320 -16.03 -23.21 16.50
N VAL A 321 -16.72 -22.08 16.54
CA VAL A 321 -16.42 -21.02 17.51
C VAL A 321 -16.57 -21.49 18.98
N PRO A 322 -17.66 -22.15 19.39
CA PRO A 322 -17.75 -22.69 20.76
C PRO A 322 -16.68 -23.73 21.07
N ALA A 323 -16.28 -24.58 20.10
CA ALA A 323 -15.22 -25.56 20.30
C ALA A 323 -13.87 -24.87 20.56
N MET A 324 -13.53 -23.82 19.82
CA MET A 324 -12.31 -23.02 20.04
C MET A 324 -12.36 -22.25 21.37
N LEU A 325 -13.50 -21.63 21.71
CA LEU A 325 -13.70 -20.92 22.99
C LEU A 325 -13.61 -21.85 24.21
N SER A 326 -13.96 -23.13 24.08
CA SER A 326 -13.78 -24.12 25.13
C SER A 326 -12.30 -24.34 25.49
N VAL A 327 -11.39 -24.06 24.55
CA VAL A 327 -9.94 -24.13 24.74
C VAL A 327 -9.40 -22.82 25.30
N ASP A 328 -9.80 -21.69 24.69
CA ASP A 328 -9.38 -20.35 25.09
C ASP A 328 -10.54 -19.35 24.98
N SER A 329 -11.11 -18.99 26.13
CA SER A 329 -12.24 -18.06 26.18
C SER A 329 -11.88 -16.60 25.89
N THR A 330 -10.60 -16.29 25.70
CA THR A 330 -10.12 -14.91 25.46
C THR A 330 -9.97 -14.57 23.98
N ILE A 331 -10.05 -15.56 23.10
CA ILE A 331 -9.89 -15.36 21.66
C ILE A 331 -11.11 -14.66 21.03
N LYS A 332 -10.87 -14.01 19.92
CA LYS A 332 -11.84 -13.22 19.15
C LYS A 332 -11.96 -13.76 17.74
N PHE A 333 -13.09 -13.46 17.09
CA PHE A 333 -13.40 -14.03 15.80
C PHE A 333 -13.75 -12.97 14.76
N SER A 334 -13.11 -13.10 13.59
CA SER A 334 -13.54 -12.52 12.33
C SER A 334 -14.49 -13.50 11.63
N ALA A 335 -15.67 -13.04 11.28
CA ALA A 335 -16.71 -13.85 10.67
C ALA A 335 -16.99 -13.41 9.24
N LEU A 336 -17.49 -14.34 8.44
CA LEU A 336 -17.92 -14.19 7.05
C LEU A 336 -16.78 -14.26 6.04
N GLU A 337 -15.76 -13.40 6.10
CA GLU A 337 -14.65 -13.37 5.13
C GLU A 337 -15.17 -13.46 3.67
N LEU A 338 -16.13 -12.56 3.34
CA LEU A 338 -16.85 -12.63 2.07
C LEU A 338 -15.97 -12.18 0.90
N ALA A 339 -15.91 -12.97 -0.15
CA ALA A 339 -15.43 -12.48 -1.44
C ALA A 339 -16.24 -11.25 -1.88
N VAL A 340 -15.61 -10.39 -2.71
CA VAL A 340 -16.25 -9.18 -3.26
C VAL A 340 -17.47 -9.56 -4.04
N THR A 341 -18.58 -9.60 -3.36
CA THR A 341 -19.89 -9.88 -3.95
C THR A 341 -20.91 -9.03 -3.22
N ASN A 342 -22.07 -8.97 -3.80
CA ASN A 342 -23.18 -8.27 -3.17
C ASN A 342 -23.54 -8.96 -1.83
N PRO A 343 -23.33 -8.33 -0.66
CA PRO A 343 -23.59 -8.94 0.63
C PRO A 343 -25.09 -9.19 0.89
N THR A 344 -25.98 -8.78 -0.01
CA THR A 344 -27.42 -8.91 0.14
C THR A 344 -27.94 -10.35 0.14
N THR A 345 -27.13 -11.31 -0.32
CA THR A 345 -27.48 -12.73 -0.29
C THR A 345 -26.97 -13.47 0.94
N ASP A 346 -25.81 -13.08 1.45
CA ASP A 346 -25.10 -13.82 2.49
C ASP A 346 -25.36 -13.26 3.90
N LEU A 347 -25.51 -11.95 4.01
CA LEU A 347 -25.67 -11.28 5.30
C LEU A 347 -27.06 -11.49 5.94
N PRO A 348 -28.21 -11.40 5.24
CA PRO A 348 -29.52 -11.59 5.86
C PRO A 348 -29.69 -12.94 6.58
N PRO A 349 -29.27 -14.09 6.03
CA PRO A 349 -29.28 -15.34 6.78
C PRO A 349 -28.43 -15.30 8.03
N PHE A 350 -27.26 -14.64 7.98
CA PHE A 350 -26.34 -14.54 9.11
C PHE A 350 -26.93 -13.72 10.27
N VAL A 351 -27.56 -12.60 9.99
CA VAL A 351 -28.18 -11.72 11.00
C VAL A 351 -29.57 -12.15 11.43
N THR A 352 -30.17 -13.14 10.78
CA THR A 352 -31.42 -13.73 11.24
C THR A 352 -31.30 -14.18 12.71
N SER A 353 -32.40 -14.16 13.48
CA SER A 353 -32.37 -14.57 14.88
C SER A 353 -31.87 -16.02 15.04
N PRO A 354 -31.12 -16.34 16.12
CA PRO A 354 -30.65 -17.70 16.37
C PRO A 354 -31.76 -18.76 16.34
N ALA A 355 -32.96 -18.41 16.81
CA ALA A 355 -34.13 -19.31 16.79
C ALA A 355 -34.60 -19.66 15.36
N ASN A 356 -34.25 -18.85 14.37
CA ASN A 356 -34.57 -19.03 12.96
C ASN A 356 -33.34 -19.44 12.11
N GLY A 357 -32.26 -19.91 12.75
CA GLY A 357 -31.08 -20.45 12.06
C GLY A 357 -29.95 -19.44 11.80
N GLY A 358 -30.03 -18.24 12.34
CA GLY A 358 -28.95 -17.25 12.27
C GLY A 358 -27.75 -17.57 13.16
N VAL A 359 -26.72 -16.72 13.10
CA VAL A 359 -25.51 -16.89 13.94
C VAL A 359 -25.88 -16.79 15.42
N ASN A 360 -25.35 -17.76 16.22
CA ASN A 360 -25.54 -17.81 17.66
C ASN A 360 -24.23 -17.90 18.44
N ALA A 361 -23.12 -18.03 17.75
CA ALA A 361 -21.77 -18.00 18.31
C ALA A 361 -21.24 -16.56 18.41
N GLN A 362 -20.15 -16.38 19.16
CA GLN A 362 -19.50 -15.06 19.31
C GLN A 362 -19.03 -14.50 17.96
N VAL A 363 -19.39 -13.25 17.69
CA VAL A 363 -18.90 -12.47 16.54
C VAL A 363 -18.25 -11.20 17.09
N ASN A 364 -16.97 -11.01 16.82
CA ASN A 364 -16.27 -9.78 17.26
C ASN A 364 -16.07 -8.79 16.10
N VAL A 365 -15.98 -9.30 14.89
CA VAL A 365 -15.84 -8.56 13.64
C VAL A 365 -16.61 -9.32 12.57
N VAL A 366 -17.21 -8.62 11.63
CA VAL A 366 -17.57 -9.17 10.32
C VAL A 366 -16.58 -8.67 9.29
N SER A 367 -16.24 -9.50 8.32
CA SER A 367 -15.23 -9.16 7.33
C SER A 367 -15.69 -9.42 5.90
N THR A 368 -15.11 -8.65 5.00
CA THR A 368 -15.29 -8.76 3.55
C THR A 368 -14.01 -8.41 2.84
N HIS A 369 -13.90 -8.81 1.57
CA HIS A 369 -12.80 -8.45 0.70
C HIS A 369 -13.24 -7.38 -0.28
N PHE A 370 -12.29 -6.57 -0.77
CA PHE A 370 -12.55 -5.58 -1.81
C PHE A 370 -11.47 -5.54 -2.87
N TYR A 371 -11.84 -5.97 -4.05
CA TYR A 371 -11.07 -5.81 -5.28
C TYR A 371 -12.00 -5.17 -6.31
N PRO A 372 -11.69 -3.98 -6.84
CA PRO A 372 -12.59 -3.30 -7.77
C PRO A 372 -12.68 -3.99 -9.12
N THR A 373 -11.73 -4.86 -9.47
CA THR A 373 -11.77 -5.57 -10.74
C THR A 373 -11.26 -7.00 -10.63
N CYS A 374 -11.63 -7.78 -11.63
CA CYS A 374 -11.11 -9.09 -11.98
C CYS A 374 -10.68 -9.13 -13.47
N ASP A 375 -10.54 -7.95 -14.09
CA ASP A 375 -10.13 -7.79 -15.48
C ASP A 375 -9.08 -6.67 -15.58
N GLN A 376 -7.87 -7.04 -15.91
CA GLN A 376 -6.78 -6.09 -16.09
C GLN A 376 -7.00 -5.09 -17.25
N GLN A 377 -8.03 -5.29 -18.10
CA GLN A 377 -8.42 -4.37 -19.16
C GLN A 377 -9.39 -3.28 -18.70
N ASP A 378 -9.97 -3.39 -17.51
CA ASP A 378 -10.83 -2.34 -16.96
C ASP A 378 -10.04 -1.01 -16.85
N VAL A 379 -10.66 0.08 -17.29
CA VAL A 379 -10.04 1.41 -17.26
C VAL A 379 -10.00 1.98 -15.84
N ASP A 380 -9.03 2.85 -15.56
CA ASP A 380 -8.77 3.41 -14.23
C ASP A 380 -10.01 4.07 -13.61
N ALA A 381 -10.79 4.81 -14.40
CA ALA A 381 -12.03 5.45 -13.94
C ALA A 381 -13.03 4.43 -13.34
N THR A 382 -13.16 3.26 -13.95
CA THR A 382 -14.04 2.18 -13.48
C THR A 382 -13.64 1.70 -12.08
N LEU A 383 -12.34 1.63 -11.81
CA LEU A 383 -11.86 1.14 -10.52
C LEU A 383 -12.17 2.15 -9.40
N PHE A 384 -11.99 3.44 -9.65
CA PHE A 384 -12.39 4.48 -8.70
C PHE A 384 -13.91 4.51 -8.45
N ASP A 385 -14.73 4.36 -9.50
CA ASP A 385 -16.19 4.32 -9.37
C ASP A 385 -16.66 3.13 -8.52
N ARG A 386 -15.99 1.97 -8.62
CA ARG A 386 -16.34 0.78 -7.82
C ARG A 386 -16.05 0.94 -6.32
N VAL A 387 -15.19 1.87 -5.92
CA VAL A 387 -15.04 2.25 -4.51
C VAL A 387 -16.34 2.80 -3.94
N LEU A 388 -17.03 3.66 -4.69
CA LEU A 388 -18.32 4.23 -4.27
C LEU A 388 -19.43 3.17 -4.17
N LEU A 389 -19.38 2.14 -5.01
CA LEU A 389 -20.28 1.00 -4.89
C LEU A 389 -20.03 0.22 -3.59
N MET A 390 -18.75 0.01 -3.22
CA MET A 390 -18.41 -0.66 -1.96
C MET A 390 -18.89 0.12 -0.73
N ILE A 391 -18.92 1.45 -0.78
CA ILE A 391 -19.50 2.26 0.31
C ILE A 391 -20.99 1.94 0.53
N GLN A 392 -21.74 1.70 -0.54
CA GLN A 392 -23.15 1.27 -0.41
C GLN A 392 -23.25 -0.09 0.28
N TYR A 393 -22.30 -1.01 0.01
CA TYR A 393 -22.25 -2.32 0.67
C TYR A 393 -21.86 -2.20 2.14
N ILE A 394 -20.89 -1.36 2.48
CA ILE A 394 -20.53 -1.09 3.88
C ILE A 394 -21.74 -0.58 4.65
N ASN A 395 -22.44 0.41 4.12
CA ASN A 395 -23.66 0.95 4.73
C ASN A 395 -24.75 -0.12 4.89
N TYR A 396 -24.94 -0.98 3.88
CA TYR A 396 -25.87 -2.10 3.95
C TYR A 396 -25.50 -3.10 5.06
N VAL A 397 -24.22 -3.43 5.20
CA VAL A 397 -23.74 -4.32 6.27
C VAL A 397 -24.10 -3.76 7.63
N TYR A 398 -23.84 -2.49 7.90
CA TYR A 398 -24.20 -1.87 9.17
C TYR A 398 -25.72 -1.77 9.39
N GLN A 399 -26.49 -1.55 8.34
CA GLN A 399 -27.95 -1.59 8.42
C GLN A 399 -28.45 -2.98 8.85
N GLU A 400 -27.96 -4.04 8.25
CA GLU A 400 -28.34 -5.42 8.57
C GLU A 400 -27.87 -5.81 9.99
N LEU A 401 -26.63 -5.53 10.36
CA LEU A 401 -26.13 -5.77 11.72
C LEU A 401 -26.97 -5.01 12.77
N GLY A 402 -27.43 -3.81 12.44
CA GLY A 402 -28.30 -2.99 13.30
C GLY A 402 -29.65 -3.62 13.60
N THR A 403 -30.10 -4.60 12.83
CA THR A 403 -31.36 -5.33 13.08
C THR A 403 -31.29 -6.24 14.31
N ARG A 404 -30.07 -6.60 14.78
CA ARG A 404 -29.85 -7.41 15.97
C ARG A 404 -29.08 -6.64 17.04
N THR A 405 -29.62 -6.63 18.25
CA THR A 405 -29.05 -5.86 19.38
C THR A 405 -27.67 -6.34 19.80
N ASP A 406 -27.35 -7.61 19.64
CA ASP A 406 -26.06 -8.22 19.94
C ASP A 406 -25.01 -8.03 18.83
N LEU A 407 -25.43 -7.71 17.59
CA LEU A 407 -24.54 -7.48 16.46
C LEU A 407 -24.39 -5.99 16.08
N LYS A 408 -25.25 -5.11 16.55
CA LYS A 408 -25.30 -3.69 16.13
C LYS A 408 -24.01 -2.89 16.35
N SER A 409 -23.14 -3.37 17.23
CA SER A 409 -21.85 -2.73 17.55
C SER A 409 -20.67 -3.53 17.00
N VAL A 410 -20.92 -4.59 16.22
CA VAL A 410 -19.86 -5.37 15.60
C VAL A 410 -19.27 -4.56 14.45
N PRO A 411 -17.95 -4.32 14.45
CA PRO A 411 -17.30 -3.58 13.38
C PRO A 411 -17.17 -4.39 12.10
N LEU A 412 -16.99 -3.69 11.00
CA LEU A 412 -16.60 -4.25 9.71
C LEU A 412 -15.11 -4.06 9.48
N TRP A 413 -14.44 -5.11 9.03
CA TRP A 413 -13.08 -5.08 8.50
C TRP A 413 -13.07 -5.47 7.03
N VAL A 414 -12.28 -4.77 6.21
CA VAL A 414 -11.92 -5.22 4.86
C VAL A 414 -10.60 -5.95 4.98
N THR A 415 -10.68 -7.28 5.05
CA THR A 415 -9.55 -8.17 5.38
C THR A 415 -8.72 -8.59 4.17
N GLU A 416 -9.15 -8.24 2.97
CA GLU A 416 -8.35 -8.25 1.74
C GLU A 416 -8.71 -7.07 0.86
N ASN A 417 -7.69 -6.35 0.40
CA ASN A 417 -7.86 -5.28 -0.58
C ASN A 417 -6.62 -5.15 -1.46
N ASN A 418 -6.85 -5.11 -2.74
CA ASN A 418 -5.91 -4.66 -3.77
C ASN A 418 -6.69 -4.21 -5.00
N VAL A 419 -5.98 -3.89 -6.08
CA VAL A 419 -6.58 -3.39 -7.33
C VAL A 419 -7.31 -4.50 -8.08
N ASN A 420 -6.74 -5.70 -8.20
CA ASN A 420 -7.25 -6.77 -9.03
C ASN A 420 -7.27 -8.11 -8.28
N ALA A 421 -8.41 -8.82 -8.36
CA ALA A 421 -8.59 -10.13 -7.73
C ALA A 421 -8.10 -11.31 -8.59
N ASP A 422 -7.75 -11.08 -9.86
CA ASP A 422 -7.33 -12.16 -10.75
C ASP A 422 -5.96 -12.74 -10.36
N TYR A 423 -5.76 -14.01 -10.63
CA TYR A 423 -4.49 -14.69 -10.46
C TYR A 423 -4.31 -15.80 -11.50
N SER A 424 -3.08 -16.29 -11.65
CA SER A 424 -2.77 -17.35 -12.59
C SER A 424 -3.21 -18.72 -12.08
N ASN A 425 -4.03 -19.41 -12.85
CA ASN A 425 -4.25 -20.84 -12.66
C ASN A 425 -2.96 -21.64 -12.94
N PRO A 426 -2.87 -22.89 -12.48
CA PRO A 426 -1.69 -23.74 -12.75
C PRO A 426 -1.37 -23.97 -14.24
N ASP A 427 -2.35 -23.80 -15.12
CA ASP A 427 -2.20 -23.90 -16.58
C ASP A 427 -1.85 -22.57 -17.26
N GLY A 428 -1.70 -21.49 -16.46
CA GLY A 428 -1.39 -20.15 -16.94
C GLY A 428 -2.59 -19.36 -17.45
N THR A 429 -3.81 -19.85 -17.26
CA THR A 429 -5.02 -19.08 -17.55
C THR A 429 -5.41 -18.16 -16.38
N SER A 430 -6.20 -17.12 -16.66
CA SER A 430 -6.80 -16.27 -15.64
C SER A 430 -7.80 -17.07 -14.79
N ASN A 431 -7.76 -16.88 -13.48
CA ASN A 431 -8.77 -17.51 -12.61
C ASN A 431 -10.16 -16.91 -12.82
N CYS A 432 -10.22 -15.61 -13.04
CA CYS A 432 -11.49 -14.91 -13.28
C CYS A 432 -12.08 -15.19 -14.65
N ASN A 433 -11.24 -15.46 -15.65
CA ASN A 433 -11.67 -15.85 -17.01
C ASN A 433 -10.78 -16.96 -17.57
N PRO A 434 -11.09 -18.24 -17.29
CA PRO A 434 -10.25 -19.36 -17.72
C PRO A 434 -10.10 -19.54 -19.24
N THR A 435 -10.77 -18.71 -20.04
CA THR A 435 -10.66 -18.75 -21.52
C THR A 435 -9.49 -17.89 -22.05
N VAL A 436 -8.86 -17.07 -21.21
CA VAL A 436 -7.74 -16.22 -21.57
C VAL A 436 -6.52 -16.52 -20.69
N LYS A 437 -5.35 -16.14 -21.15
CA LYS A 437 -4.14 -16.20 -20.32
C LYS A 437 -4.17 -15.14 -19.23
N PHE A 438 -3.67 -15.48 -18.07
CA PHE A 438 -3.43 -14.53 -17.00
C PHE A 438 -2.39 -13.48 -17.44
N VAL A 439 -2.65 -12.23 -17.11
CA VAL A 439 -1.73 -11.11 -17.26
C VAL A 439 -1.76 -10.31 -15.96
N SER A 440 -0.60 -10.16 -15.33
CA SER A 440 -0.46 -9.39 -14.09
C SER A 440 -0.87 -7.92 -14.30
N ASP A 441 -1.63 -7.37 -13.37
CA ASP A 441 -2.08 -5.98 -13.39
C ASP A 441 -1.10 -5.09 -12.61
N PRO A 442 -0.29 -4.25 -13.26
CA PRO A 442 0.75 -3.48 -12.58
C PRO A 442 0.20 -2.35 -11.70
N ARG A 443 -1.12 -2.06 -11.75
CA ARG A 443 -1.74 -0.98 -10.97
C ARG A 443 -1.60 -1.17 -9.46
N GLY A 444 -1.45 -2.41 -8.98
CA GLY A 444 -1.26 -2.71 -7.57
C GLY A 444 0.07 -2.21 -6.96
N THR A 445 1.05 -1.83 -7.79
CA THR A 445 2.37 -1.36 -7.34
C THR A 445 2.83 -0.08 -8.04
N SER A 446 2.04 0.44 -8.97
CA SER A 446 2.32 1.63 -9.77
C SER A 446 1.85 2.92 -9.05
N PRO A 447 2.09 4.11 -9.62
CA PRO A 447 1.53 5.37 -9.13
C PRO A 447 0.01 5.39 -8.99
N PHE A 448 -0.72 4.60 -9.79
CA PHE A 448 -2.16 4.40 -9.61
C PHE A 448 -2.50 3.97 -8.17
N PHE A 449 -1.72 3.05 -7.58
CA PHE A 449 -1.94 2.59 -6.21
C PHE A 449 -1.75 3.71 -5.19
N ALA A 450 -0.85 4.67 -5.44
CA ALA A 450 -0.63 5.81 -4.55
C ALA A 450 -1.85 6.76 -4.47
N ALA A 451 -2.74 6.72 -5.45
CA ALA A 451 -4.04 7.38 -5.38
C ALA A 451 -5.15 6.41 -4.90
N PHE A 452 -5.21 5.20 -5.45
CA PHE A 452 -6.29 4.25 -5.20
C PHE A 452 -6.38 3.85 -3.73
N ARG A 453 -5.29 3.39 -3.14
CA ARG A 453 -5.30 2.89 -1.76
C ARG A 453 -5.67 3.95 -0.70
N PRO A 454 -5.11 5.19 -0.73
CA PRO A 454 -5.53 6.26 0.17
C PRO A 454 -6.97 6.73 -0.08
N TYR A 455 -7.45 6.67 -1.33
CA TYR A 455 -8.85 6.96 -1.65
C TYR A 455 -9.78 5.94 -1.00
N VAL A 456 -9.47 4.64 -1.15
CA VAL A 456 -10.18 3.55 -0.48
C VAL A 456 -10.18 3.75 1.03
N PHE A 457 -9.01 3.99 1.65
CA PHE A 457 -8.87 4.24 3.07
C PHE A 457 -9.75 5.40 3.55
N SER A 458 -9.72 6.54 2.85
CA SER A 458 -10.56 7.68 3.21
C SER A 458 -12.05 7.38 3.15
N GLN A 459 -12.47 6.78 2.04
CA GLN A 459 -13.90 6.51 1.81
C GLN A 459 -14.44 5.44 2.77
N PHE A 460 -13.68 4.37 3.00
CA PHE A 460 -14.10 3.28 3.88
C PHE A 460 -14.08 3.71 5.35
N GLY A 461 -13.04 4.42 5.80
CA GLY A 461 -12.98 4.95 7.15
C GLY A 461 -14.10 5.94 7.46
N LYS A 462 -14.46 6.81 6.50
CA LYS A 462 -15.65 7.69 6.62
C LYS A 462 -16.96 6.91 6.68
N ALA A 463 -17.04 5.74 6.06
CA ALA A 463 -18.20 4.85 6.12
C ALA A 463 -18.22 3.95 7.38
N GLY A 464 -17.20 4.04 8.24
CA GLY A 464 -17.11 3.29 9.50
C GLY A 464 -16.37 1.97 9.43
N ASN A 465 -15.68 1.66 8.32
CA ASN A 465 -14.76 0.52 8.29
C ASN A 465 -13.65 0.72 9.33
N GLN A 466 -13.24 -0.34 10.04
CA GLN A 466 -12.25 -0.22 11.10
C GLN A 466 -10.88 -0.81 10.73
N ALA A 467 -10.79 -1.57 9.64
CA ALA A 467 -9.50 -2.12 9.20
C ALA A 467 -9.47 -2.28 7.69
N LEU A 468 -8.30 -2.00 7.11
CA LEU A 468 -8.04 -2.19 5.70
C LEU A 468 -6.74 -2.97 5.52
N TYR A 469 -6.85 -4.26 5.14
CA TYR A 469 -5.71 -5.15 4.95
C TYR A 469 -5.27 -5.14 3.50
N HIS A 470 -3.98 -4.97 3.29
CA HIS A 470 -3.38 -5.13 1.97
C HIS A 470 -3.28 -6.62 1.61
N TRP A 471 -3.68 -6.98 0.42
CA TRP A 471 -3.43 -8.27 -0.19
C TRP A 471 -2.38 -8.11 -1.30
N VAL A 472 -1.11 -8.47 -1.09
CA VAL A 472 -0.51 -9.25 0.00
C VAL A 472 0.92 -8.73 0.27
N TYR A 473 1.50 -8.96 1.44
CA TYR A 473 2.80 -8.43 1.84
C TYR A 473 3.91 -8.76 0.83
N ALA A 474 4.11 -10.04 0.50
CA ALA A 474 5.15 -10.46 -0.42
C ALA A 474 4.55 -11.13 -1.67
N ALA A 475 4.71 -10.50 -2.82
CA ALA A 475 4.19 -10.99 -4.09
C ALA A 475 4.91 -10.34 -5.29
N ASP A 476 4.29 -10.47 -6.45
CA ASP A 476 4.70 -9.83 -7.69
C ASP A 476 4.18 -8.37 -7.81
N THR A 477 4.33 -7.79 -9.00
CA THR A 477 3.92 -6.41 -9.30
C THR A 477 2.42 -6.17 -9.28
N GLN A 478 1.58 -7.19 -9.21
CA GLN A 478 0.14 -7.01 -9.12
C GLN A 478 -0.31 -6.72 -7.70
N SER A 479 0.28 -7.41 -6.71
CA SER A 479 -0.30 -7.42 -5.37
C SER A 479 0.70 -7.20 -4.24
N GLY A 480 2.02 -7.20 -4.51
CA GLY A 480 3.03 -7.14 -3.46
C GLY A 480 3.20 -5.75 -2.84
N GLU A 481 3.51 -5.71 -1.54
CA GLU A 481 4.19 -4.59 -0.90
C GLU A 481 5.71 -4.74 -1.08
N VAL A 482 6.19 -5.98 -1.06
CA VAL A 482 7.58 -6.37 -1.27
C VAL A 482 7.65 -7.42 -2.37
N ASP A 483 8.65 -7.29 -3.25
CA ASP A 483 8.94 -8.28 -4.28
C ASP A 483 9.52 -9.54 -3.64
N PHE A 484 8.82 -10.66 -3.80
CA PHE A 484 9.19 -11.92 -3.13
C PHE A 484 10.47 -12.58 -3.68
N ASN A 485 11.02 -12.11 -4.80
CA ASN A 485 12.29 -12.62 -5.34
C ASN A 485 13.50 -11.78 -4.94
N THR A 486 13.31 -10.46 -4.77
CA THR A 486 14.42 -9.50 -4.63
C THR A 486 14.43 -8.75 -3.31
N ASP A 487 13.42 -8.92 -2.45
CA ASP A 487 13.20 -8.18 -1.20
C ASP A 487 13.03 -6.66 -1.40
N SER A 488 12.89 -6.21 -2.64
CA SER A 488 12.73 -4.79 -2.96
C SER A 488 11.32 -4.33 -2.60
N THR A 489 11.21 -3.17 -1.96
CA THR A 489 9.90 -2.56 -1.71
C THR A 489 9.31 -2.01 -3.00
N TYR A 490 8.01 -2.20 -3.18
CA TYR A 490 7.20 -1.51 -4.18
C TYR A 490 6.68 -0.17 -3.65
N LEU A 491 6.04 0.62 -4.51
CA LEU A 491 5.40 1.87 -4.09
C LEU A 491 4.27 1.63 -3.09
N SER A 492 3.54 0.54 -3.24
CA SER A 492 2.49 0.06 -2.31
C SER A 492 2.96 -0.04 -0.86
N TYR A 493 4.17 -0.57 -0.61
CA TYR A 493 4.77 -0.62 0.72
C TYR A 493 4.83 0.77 1.38
N TRP A 494 5.26 1.79 0.63
CA TRP A 494 5.40 3.13 1.17
C TRP A 494 4.06 3.84 1.35
N VAL A 495 3.08 3.51 0.52
CA VAL A 495 1.70 3.99 0.70
C VAL A 495 1.14 3.48 2.02
N ASP A 496 1.20 2.17 2.26
CA ASP A 496 0.67 1.57 3.47
C ASP A 496 1.50 1.96 4.71
N TYR A 497 2.83 2.05 4.59
CA TYR A 497 3.68 2.58 5.64
C TYR A 497 3.24 3.98 6.09
N TRP A 498 3.06 4.91 5.16
CA TRP A 498 2.70 6.28 5.50
C TRP A 498 1.25 6.43 5.94
N LEU A 499 0.33 5.63 5.44
CA LEU A 499 -1.03 5.54 5.98
C LEU A 499 -1.00 5.10 7.46
N GLY A 500 -0.30 4.02 7.78
CA GLY A 500 -0.18 3.52 9.14
C GLY A 500 0.55 4.48 10.10
N GLN A 501 1.64 5.14 9.64
CA GLN A 501 2.36 6.13 10.45
C GLN A 501 1.59 7.42 10.66
N THR A 502 0.69 7.75 9.74
CA THR A 502 -0.06 9.01 9.74
C THR A 502 -1.35 8.88 10.52
N PHE A 503 -2.02 7.74 10.41
CA PHE A 503 -3.29 7.43 11.08
C PHE A 503 -3.15 6.21 12.00
N PRO A 504 -2.39 6.32 13.10
CA PRO A 504 -2.17 5.20 14.00
C PRO A 504 -3.41 4.98 14.88
N SER A 505 -4.43 4.33 14.34
CA SER A 505 -5.58 3.88 15.12
C SER A 505 -5.25 2.55 15.78
N THR A 506 -5.40 2.47 17.09
CA THR A 506 -5.23 1.25 17.88
C THR A 506 -6.51 0.97 18.66
N PRO A 507 -7.40 0.10 18.19
CA PRO A 507 -8.54 -0.28 19.01
C PRO A 507 -8.08 -0.87 20.37
N PRO A 508 -8.68 -0.48 21.53
CA PRO A 508 -9.90 0.32 21.65
C PRO A 508 -9.68 1.84 21.82
N SER A 509 -8.51 2.38 21.47
CA SER A 509 -8.29 3.83 21.53
C SER A 509 -9.26 4.55 20.60
N PRO A 510 -9.91 5.63 21.06
CA PRO A 510 -10.78 6.41 20.19
C PRO A 510 -9.95 6.98 19.04
N GLY A 511 -10.41 6.76 17.81
CA GLY A 511 -9.80 7.31 16.61
C GLY A 511 -9.78 8.86 16.63
N ALA A 512 -9.05 9.44 15.68
CA ALA A 512 -9.01 10.89 15.48
C ALA A 512 -10.40 11.42 15.07
N ASP A 513 -10.72 12.67 15.44
CA ASP A 513 -11.92 13.34 14.95
C ASP A 513 -11.81 13.62 13.44
N ILE A 514 -12.76 13.16 12.65
CA ILE A 514 -12.86 13.51 11.23
C ILE A 514 -13.41 14.95 11.14
N LEU A 515 -12.60 15.85 10.58
CA LEU A 515 -13.00 17.23 10.35
C LEU A 515 -13.79 17.33 9.04
N GLN A 516 -14.84 18.13 9.05
CA GLN A 516 -15.61 18.38 7.85
C GLN A 516 -15.00 19.53 7.03
N LEU A 517 -15.09 19.42 5.71
CA LEU A 517 -14.55 20.39 4.77
C LEU A 517 -15.64 20.86 3.81
N SER A 518 -15.58 22.14 3.47
CA SER A 518 -16.19 22.64 2.23
C SER A 518 -15.23 22.33 1.08
N VAL A 519 -15.44 21.23 0.36
CA VAL A 519 -14.59 20.81 -0.74
C VAL A 519 -15.09 21.45 -2.03
N THR A 520 -14.20 22.15 -2.75
CA THR A 520 -14.53 22.82 -4.00
C THR A 520 -14.16 21.99 -5.23
N GLU A 521 -13.23 21.03 -5.11
CA GLU A 521 -12.85 20.09 -6.16
C GLU A 521 -13.28 18.67 -5.74
N THR A 522 -14.52 18.29 -6.08
CA THR A 522 -15.14 17.06 -5.56
C THR A 522 -14.97 15.84 -6.46
N SER A 523 -14.66 16.02 -7.75
CA SER A 523 -14.71 14.90 -8.71
C SER A 523 -13.41 14.13 -8.86
N ASN A 524 -12.27 14.73 -8.49
CA ASN A 524 -10.95 14.15 -8.79
C ASN A 524 -9.95 14.26 -7.62
N VAL A 525 -10.38 14.86 -6.50
CA VAL A 525 -9.55 15.05 -5.30
C VAL A 525 -10.33 14.57 -4.09
N GLU A 526 -9.73 13.69 -3.33
CA GLU A 526 -10.23 13.29 -2.01
C GLU A 526 -9.41 13.96 -0.92
N ILE A 527 -10.08 14.52 0.09
CA ILE A 527 -9.41 15.09 1.26
C ILE A 527 -9.98 14.46 2.53
N LEU A 528 -9.09 13.89 3.33
CA LEU A 528 -9.38 13.44 4.69
C LEU A 528 -8.61 14.32 5.66
N ALA A 529 -9.31 15.11 6.45
CA ALA A 529 -8.72 15.91 7.51
C ALA A 529 -9.13 15.32 8.86
N THR A 530 -8.16 15.13 9.76
CA THR A 530 -8.42 14.59 11.10
C THR A 530 -7.72 15.41 12.17
N LYS A 531 -8.29 15.40 13.38
CA LYS A 531 -7.71 16.04 14.56
C LYS A 531 -7.49 15.02 15.66
N ASN A 532 -6.25 14.89 16.10
CA ASN A 532 -5.86 14.00 17.18
C ASN A 532 -6.13 14.62 18.56
N ALA A 533 -6.12 13.77 19.60
CA ALA A 533 -6.32 14.20 20.99
C ALA A 533 -5.23 15.17 21.48
N ASP A 534 -4.02 15.11 20.93
CA ASP A 534 -2.91 16.04 21.22
C ASP A 534 -3.06 17.40 20.51
N GLY A 535 -4.15 17.60 19.77
CA GLY A 535 -4.41 18.81 18.98
C GLY A 535 -3.71 18.86 17.62
N SER A 536 -2.88 17.89 17.30
CA SER A 536 -2.29 17.81 15.95
C SER A 536 -3.37 17.52 14.91
N VAL A 537 -3.19 18.09 13.72
CA VAL A 537 -4.09 17.89 12.58
C VAL A 537 -3.34 17.20 11.47
N VAL A 538 -3.97 16.20 10.90
CA VAL A 538 -3.49 15.50 9.70
C VAL A 538 -4.44 15.78 8.56
N ILE A 539 -3.88 16.10 7.39
CA ILE A 539 -4.62 16.27 6.15
C ILE A 539 -4.00 15.36 5.12
N MET A 540 -4.77 14.39 4.67
CA MET A 540 -4.45 13.56 3.51
C MET A 540 -5.17 14.12 2.30
N ILE A 541 -4.41 14.35 1.24
CA ILE A 541 -4.90 14.87 -0.03
C ILE A 541 -4.56 13.84 -1.08
N VAL A 542 -5.57 13.31 -1.78
CA VAL A 542 -5.41 12.29 -2.81
C VAL A 542 -5.82 12.88 -4.15
N ASP A 543 -4.94 12.78 -5.12
CA ASP A 543 -5.24 13.08 -6.52
C ASP A 543 -5.52 11.76 -7.26
N HIS A 544 -6.79 11.56 -7.61
CA HIS A 544 -7.24 10.40 -8.39
C HIS A 544 -7.82 10.80 -9.75
N ALA A 545 -7.39 11.93 -10.28
CA ALA A 545 -7.82 12.44 -11.57
C ALA A 545 -7.29 11.58 -12.71
N VAL A 546 -8.19 10.95 -13.45
CA VAL A 546 -7.88 10.16 -14.64
C VAL A 546 -7.57 11.10 -15.80
N HIS A 547 -6.40 10.94 -16.44
CA HIS A 547 -5.96 11.80 -17.53
C HIS A 547 -6.81 11.62 -18.79
N ALA A 548 -7.05 10.36 -19.20
CA ALA A 548 -7.92 10.04 -20.32
C ALA A 548 -8.94 8.95 -19.94
N PRO A 549 -10.19 9.01 -20.43
CA PRO A 549 -11.23 8.03 -20.10
C PRO A 549 -10.88 6.58 -20.46
N THR A 550 -9.88 6.38 -21.31
CA THR A 550 -9.39 5.07 -21.75
C THR A 550 -8.14 4.61 -21.01
N ASP A 551 -7.65 5.39 -20.03
CA ASP A 551 -6.44 5.05 -19.31
C ASP A 551 -6.64 3.75 -18.53
N ASN A 552 -5.61 2.91 -18.62
CA ASN A 552 -5.43 1.68 -17.89
C ASN A 552 -3.99 1.70 -17.37
N ASN A 553 -3.82 1.91 -16.08
CA ASN A 553 -2.55 2.24 -15.46
C ASN A 553 -1.94 3.54 -16.06
N GLY A 554 -2.78 4.54 -16.25
CA GLY A 554 -2.37 5.85 -16.75
C GLY A 554 -1.54 6.65 -15.74
N PRO A 555 -1.05 7.83 -16.13
CA PRO A 555 -0.24 8.68 -15.26
C PRO A 555 -1.07 9.48 -14.24
N GLY A 556 -2.39 9.59 -14.44
CA GLY A 556 -3.21 10.61 -13.78
C GLY A 556 -2.92 12.03 -14.28
N ASP A 557 -3.76 12.99 -13.91
CA ASP A 557 -3.55 14.40 -14.23
C ASP A 557 -2.75 15.10 -13.12
N PRO A 558 -1.58 15.68 -13.42
CA PRO A 558 -0.85 16.49 -12.44
C PRO A 558 -1.70 17.67 -11.96
N ARG A 559 -1.74 17.88 -10.64
CA ARG A 559 -2.66 18.85 -10.05
C ARG A 559 -2.08 19.56 -8.83
N THR A 560 -2.45 20.84 -8.68
CA THR A 560 -2.24 21.62 -7.46
C THR A 560 -3.54 21.70 -6.67
N VAL A 561 -3.47 21.39 -5.38
CA VAL A 561 -4.60 21.47 -4.44
C VAL A 561 -4.27 22.47 -3.35
N ILE A 562 -5.22 23.35 -3.02
CA ILE A 562 -5.07 24.30 -1.91
C ILE A 562 -6.04 23.90 -0.80
N VAL A 563 -5.51 23.74 0.42
CA VAL A 563 -6.31 23.47 1.62
C VAL A 563 -6.21 24.64 2.58
N ASP A 564 -7.35 25.24 2.92
CA ASP A 564 -7.46 26.35 3.87
C ASP A 564 -7.71 25.79 5.28
N VAL A 565 -6.73 25.96 6.15
CA VAL A 565 -6.76 25.52 7.56
C VAL A 565 -6.86 26.71 8.53
N SER A 566 -7.25 27.88 8.05
CA SER A 566 -7.30 29.10 8.85
C SER A 566 -8.26 29.00 10.05
N ALA A 567 -9.24 28.10 9.99
CA ALA A 567 -10.17 27.81 11.07
C ALA A 567 -9.58 26.96 12.22
N LEU A 568 -8.37 26.36 12.05
CA LEU A 568 -7.78 25.40 13.00
C LEU A 568 -6.57 26.01 13.69
N GLY A 569 -5.91 26.93 13.46
CA GLY A 569 -4.60 27.32 13.99
C GLY A 569 -4.62 28.09 15.28
N PRO A 570 -3.47 28.54 15.79
CA PRO A 570 -2.18 28.53 15.11
C PRO A 570 -1.43 27.19 15.21
N PHE A 571 -0.55 26.92 14.25
CA PHE A 571 0.38 25.78 14.26
C PHE A 571 1.81 26.26 14.37
N SER A 572 2.64 25.53 15.16
CA SER A 572 4.06 25.84 15.36
C SER A 572 4.97 25.18 14.33
N SER A 573 4.55 24.03 13.78
CA SER A 573 5.32 23.29 12.78
C SER A 573 4.42 22.50 11.84
N ALA A 574 4.95 22.20 10.66
CA ALA A 574 4.30 21.34 9.67
C ALA A 574 5.31 20.45 8.96
N THR A 575 4.88 19.24 8.60
CA THR A 575 5.62 18.33 7.74
C THR A 575 4.73 17.84 6.60
N SER A 576 5.34 17.58 5.46
CA SER A 576 4.66 17.04 4.27
C SER A 576 5.38 15.82 3.75
N ILE A 577 4.62 14.83 3.27
CA ILE A 577 5.10 13.61 2.60
C ILE A 577 4.23 13.42 1.37
N THR A 578 4.87 13.31 0.19
CA THR A 578 4.17 13.06 -1.07
C THR A 578 4.63 11.75 -1.68
N LEU A 579 3.67 10.92 -2.10
CA LEU A 579 3.88 9.73 -2.90
C LEU A 579 3.13 9.92 -4.21
N ASP A 580 3.85 9.93 -5.32
CA ASP A 580 3.32 10.11 -6.67
C ASP A 580 4.26 9.46 -7.70
N THR A 581 4.11 9.82 -8.96
CA THR A 581 4.93 9.32 -10.08
C THR A 581 6.44 9.60 -9.92
N ASN A 582 6.84 10.50 -9.01
CA ASN A 582 8.23 10.88 -8.77
C ASN A 582 8.84 10.14 -7.58
N THR A 583 8.06 9.31 -6.88
CA THR A 583 8.53 8.62 -5.69
C THR A 583 9.43 7.44 -6.06
N ASN A 584 10.61 7.38 -5.45
CA ASN A 584 11.49 6.21 -5.58
C ASN A 584 10.97 5.07 -4.70
N ALA A 585 10.48 4.01 -5.32
CA ALA A 585 9.92 2.86 -4.63
C ALA A 585 10.93 2.10 -3.74
N SER A 586 12.23 2.11 -4.08
CA SER A 586 13.23 1.37 -3.30
C SER A 586 13.59 2.05 -1.97
N SER A 587 13.44 3.38 -1.86
CA SER A 587 13.81 4.14 -0.67
C SER A 587 12.62 4.82 0.02
N GLY A 588 11.52 4.99 -0.68
CA GLY A 588 10.35 5.77 -0.26
C GLY A 588 10.62 7.27 -0.16
N PRO A 589 9.59 8.06 0.12
CA PRO A 589 9.72 9.49 0.33
C PRO A 589 10.20 9.80 1.76
N ALA A 590 10.89 10.93 1.89
CA ALA A 590 11.22 11.51 3.19
C ALA A 590 10.19 12.59 3.57
N ALA A 591 9.92 12.74 4.86
CA ALA A 591 9.12 13.84 5.37
C ALA A 591 9.92 15.16 5.20
N VAL A 592 9.26 16.16 4.63
CA VAL A 592 9.82 17.51 4.41
C VAL A 592 9.19 18.48 5.40
N SER A 593 10.03 19.25 6.12
CA SER A 593 9.53 20.35 6.94
C SER A 593 9.05 21.49 6.06
N ILE A 594 7.83 21.95 6.31
CA ILE A 594 7.23 23.08 5.60
C ILE A 594 6.82 24.16 6.59
N THR A 595 6.70 25.40 6.13
CA THR A 595 6.19 26.49 6.95
C THR A 595 4.69 26.38 7.08
N PRO A 596 4.11 26.32 8.31
CA PRO A 596 2.67 26.31 8.48
C PRO A 596 2.06 27.62 7.95
N THR A 597 1.17 27.51 6.99
CA THR A 597 0.42 28.64 6.43
C THR A 597 -1.06 28.40 6.61
N LYS A 598 -1.86 29.47 6.57
CA LYS A 598 -3.32 29.36 6.62
C LYS A 598 -3.90 28.63 5.40
N LYS A 599 -3.25 28.79 4.26
CA LYS A 599 -3.58 28.11 3.01
C LYS A 599 -2.35 27.33 2.58
N MET A 600 -2.45 26.02 2.53
CA MET A 600 -1.38 25.15 2.10
C MET A 600 -1.62 24.74 0.65
N SER A 601 -0.62 24.95 -0.18
CA SER A 601 -0.61 24.50 -1.57
C SER A 601 0.23 23.24 -1.69
N VAL A 602 -0.35 22.21 -2.28
CA VAL A 602 0.27 20.91 -2.54
C VAL A 602 0.16 20.60 -4.02
N THR A 603 1.25 20.18 -4.64
CA THR A 603 1.24 19.77 -6.04
C THR A 603 1.71 18.32 -6.16
N MET A 604 0.94 17.52 -6.89
CA MET A 604 1.22 16.12 -7.20
C MET A 604 1.45 15.96 -8.70
N GLY A 605 2.33 15.06 -9.07
CA GLY A 605 2.77 14.84 -10.45
C GLY A 605 1.86 13.91 -11.27
N GLY A 606 0.64 13.69 -10.86
CA GLY A 606 -0.34 12.76 -11.38
C GLY A 606 -0.96 11.99 -10.23
N TYR A 607 -1.40 10.74 -10.44
CA TYR A 607 -1.90 9.90 -9.36
C TYR A 607 -0.99 9.94 -8.14
N GLY A 608 -1.54 10.24 -6.97
CA GLY A 608 -0.74 10.33 -5.77
C GLY A 608 -1.48 10.75 -4.52
N VAL A 609 -0.74 10.75 -3.42
CA VAL A 609 -1.21 11.18 -2.10
C VAL A 609 -0.18 12.09 -1.45
N THR A 610 -0.65 13.13 -0.78
CA THR A 610 0.17 13.95 0.12
C THR A 610 -0.43 13.94 1.51
N PHE A 611 0.41 13.64 2.50
CA PHE A 611 0.09 13.76 3.93
C PHE A 611 0.70 15.04 4.47
N VAL A 612 -0.09 15.90 5.10
CA VAL A 612 0.37 17.08 5.81
C VAL A 612 0.03 16.93 7.28
N LYS A 613 1.04 16.97 8.15
CA LYS A 613 0.87 16.93 9.60
C LYS A 613 1.19 18.28 10.20
N LEU A 614 0.22 18.86 10.87
CA LEU A 614 0.29 20.17 11.54
C LEU A 614 0.33 19.95 13.05
N LYS A 615 1.27 20.59 13.74
CA LYS A 615 1.37 20.55 15.21
C LYS A 615 1.07 21.91 15.79
N PRO A 616 0.32 21.96 16.93
CA PRO A 616 0.02 23.20 17.65
C PRO A 616 1.26 23.97 18.10
#